data_ef88a1e74f55c9e74e044b7381ea618f
#
_entry.id   ef88a1e74f55c9e74e044b7381ea618f
#
_cell.length_a   1.000
_cell.length_b   1.000
_cell.length_c   1.000
_cell.angle_alpha   90.00
_cell.angle_beta   90.00
_cell.angle_gamma   90.00
#
_symmetry.space_group_name_H-M   'P 1'
#
loop_
_entity.id
_entity.type
_entity.pdbx_description
1 polymer ?
#
loop_
_entity_poly.entity_id
_entity_poly.type
_entity_poly.pdbx_seq_one_letter_code
_entity_poly.pdbx_strand_id
1 'polypeptide(L)'
;MSITLKIAKEEDKEFWNGLVENSPHGTIFHTWKFLKIVEKHTNSKLYPILGLKGTTPIGIYPLFLQKRFFTRLVFSPPPRAVLLYLGPLLVSYDKLKQSKRESIFVEFQKKLNEFLKSEIKYNYVRIRTSPRFIDARPFLWTGYRVEPLYTYIIDISKGSEQVWKNFNKQVRMDINKTKREGVKVKEGSIDDLKFLSKSIANRFIEQGFRSRDYRRYLDDVYKAFHPEKFRIFVGEYNGETVGGLTLLCYKKRASLWMGIPKTDLKGIYPNDLIVWESIKWACESGYKEYEIMDAGDDPRLRHFKSKFNPDLSLWYSAEKYSSSIYKGMEKVFRFYQKIRG
;
A
#
# COMPACT_ATOMS: atom_id res chain seq x y z
N MET A 1 -2.64 8.86 -33.61
CA MET A 1 -2.27 9.85 -32.56
C MET A 1 -1.40 9.14 -31.52
N SER A 2 -0.24 9.71 -31.23
CA SER A 2 0.69 9.21 -30.20
C SER A 2 0.22 9.61 -28.80
N ILE A 3 0.72 8.93 -27.78
CA ILE A 3 0.47 9.29 -26.37
C ILE A 3 1.33 10.49 -26.00
N THR A 4 0.70 11.47 -25.35
CA THR A 4 1.36 12.63 -24.74
C THR A 4 1.25 12.56 -23.23
N LEU A 5 2.24 13.14 -22.51
CA LEU A 5 2.27 13.21 -21.06
C LEU A 5 2.01 14.66 -20.61
N LYS A 6 1.15 14.83 -19.61
CA LYS A 6 0.90 16.09 -18.90
C LYS A 6 1.17 15.89 -17.42
N ILE A 7 1.85 16.83 -16.77
CA ILE A 7 1.92 16.88 -15.31
C ILE A 7 0.62 17.53 -14.83
N ALA A 8 -0.19 16.78 -14.07
CA ALA A 8 -1.42 17.30 -13.50
C ALA A 8 -1.12 18.36 -12.41
N LYS A 9 -2.01 19.33 -12.29
CA LYS A 9 -1.96 20.41 -11.31
C LYS A 9 -3.14 20.30 -10.34
N GLU A 10 -3.23 21.19 -9.36
CA GLU A 10 -4.31 21.19 -8.35
C GLU A 10 -5.70 21.31 -8.99
N GLU A 11 -5.81 22.05 -10.07
CA GLU A 11 -7.04 22.20 -10.86
C GLU A 11 -7.51 20.87 -11.50
N ASP A 12 -6.59 19.94 -11.75
CA ASP A 12 -6.89 18.63 -12.34
C ASP A 12 -7.33 17.58 -11.28
N LYS A 13 -7.41 17.91 -9.99
CA LYS A 13 -7.60 16.94 -8.90
C LYS A 13 -8.88 16.11 -9.02
N GLU A 14 -10.00 16.74 -9.39
CA GLU A 14 -11.28 16.04 -9.53
C GLU A 14 -11.26 15.10 -10.75
N PHE A 15 -10.66 15.55 -11.84
CA PHE A 15 -10.44 14.71 -13.02
C PHE A 15 -9.54 13.52 -12.69
N TRP A 16 -8.43 13.76 -11.98
CA TRP A 16 -7.53 12.71 -11.48
C TRP A 16 -8.27 11.68 -10.61
N ASN A 17 -9.03 12.14 -9.62
CA ASN A 17 -9.79 11.26 -8.73
C ASN A 17 -10.84 10.44 -9.49
N GLY A 18 -11.48 11.02 -10.50
CA GLY A 18 -12.39 10.31 -11.40
C GLY A 18 -11.69 9.16 -12.15
N LEU A 19 -10.46 9.37 -12.61
CA LEU A 19 -9.66 8.30 -13.24
C LEU A 19 -9.28 7.19 -12.24
N VAL A 20 -8.95 7.55 -11.00
CA VAL A 20 -8.68 6.58 -9.91
C VAL A 20 -9.93 5.73 -9.64
N GLU A 21 -11.10 6.37 -9.55
CA GLU A 21 -12.37 5.69 -9.26
C GLU A 21 -12.74 4.71 -10.38
N ASN A 22 -12.56 5.11 -11.63
CA ASN A 22 -12.92 4.31 -12.81
C ASN A 22 -11.84 3.27 -13.20
N SER A 23 -10.67 3.27 -12.59
CA SER A 23 -9.65 2.25 -12.86
C SER A 23 -9.87 1.00 -12.00
N PRO A 24 -9.83 -0.23 -12.55
CA PRO A 24 -9.99 -1.46 -11.77
C PRO A 24 -8.90 -1.63 -10.71
N HIS A 25 -7.73 -1.03 -10.91
CA HIS A 25 -6.57 -1.10 -10.01
C HIS A 25 -6.43 0.13 -9.09
N GLY A 26 -7.38 1.07 -9.18
CA GLY A 26 -7.39 2.28 -8.36
C GLY A 26 -7.57 1.98 -6.88
N THR A 27 -6.74 2.58 -6.04
CA THR A 27 -6.77 2.47 -4.58
C THR A 27 -6.83 3.84 -3.93
N ILE A 28 -7.12 3.91 -2.64
CA ILE A 28 -7.09 5.17 -1.89
C ILE A 28 -5.74 5.88 -1.99
N PHE A 29 -4.65 5.12 -2.14
CA PHE A 29 -3.28 5.64 -2.26
C PHE A 29 -3.06 6.49 -3.52
N HIS A 30 -3.87 6.26 -4.58
CA HIS A 30 -3.80 7.02 -5.82
C HIS A 30 -4.62 8.32 -5.78
N THR A 31 -5.46 8.52 -4.76
CA THR A 31 -6.26 9.74 -4.65
C THR A 31 -5.37 10.97 -4.48
N TRP A 32 -5.75 12.08 -5.09
CA TRP A 32 -4.98 13.31 -5.04
C TRP A 32 -4.60 13.73 -3.61
N LYS A 33 -5.58 13.66 -2.71
CA LYS A 33 -5.41 14.00 -1.30
C LYS A 33 -4.36 13.12 -0.62
N PHE A 34 -4.37 11.79 -0.90
CA PHE A 34 -3.38 10.88 -0.33
C PHE A 34 -1.97 11.14 -0.89
N LEU A 35 -1.85 11.38 -2.20
CA LEU A 35 -0.57 11.69 -2.84
C LEU A 35 0.05 12.97 -2.27
N LYS A 36 -0.75 14.01 -1.99
CA LYS A 36 -0.28 15.25 -1.37
C LYS A 36 0.21 15.02 0.08
N ILE A 37 -0.46 14.17 0.85
CA ILE A 37 0.02 13.77 2.18
C ILE A 37 1.36 13.04 2.08
N VAL A 38 1.50 12.10 1.14
CA VAL A 38 2.76 11.40 0.91
C VAL A 38 3.88 12.37 0.52
N GLU A 39 3.61 13.32 -0.38
CA GLU A 39 4.56 14.37 -0.76
C GLU A 39 5.07 15.14 0.47
N LYS A 40 4.15 15.62 1.31
CA LYS A 40 4.44 16.37 2.54
C LYS A 40 5.35 15.63 3.51
N HIS A 41 5.18 14.31 3.64
CA HIS A 41 5.83 13.53 4.70
C HIS A 41 7.03 12.69 4.26
N THR A 42 7.37 12.64 2.97
CA THR A 42 8.42 11.74 2.48
C THR A 42 9.67 12.43 1.95
N ASN A 43 9.75 13.75 2.06
CA ASN A 43 10.82 14.57 1.46
C ASN A 43 11.01 14.24 -0.03
N SER A 44 9.90 14.14 -0.75
CA SER A 44 9.88 13.86 -2.19
C SER A 44 8.94 14.82 -2.91
N LYS A 45 9.25 15.15 -4.15
CA LYS A 45 8.40 15.97 -5.01
C LYS A 45 7.48 15.06 -5.83
N LEU A 46 6.18 15.30 -5.76
CA LEU A 46 5.18 14.60 -6.57
C LEU A 46 5.21 15.08 -8.03
N TYR A 47 5.20 14.14 -8.95
CA TYR A 47 4.99 14.30 -10.38
C TYR A 47 3.76 13.45 -10.77
N PRO A 48 2.55 14.01 -10.71
CA PRO A 48 1.33 13.31 -11.08
C PRO A 48 1.18 13.35 -12.60
N ILE A 49 1.58 12.28 -13.28
CA ILE A 49 1.59 12.20 -14.73
C ILE A 49 0.24 11.71 -15.26
N LEU A 50 -0.35 12.45 -16.18
CA LEU A 50 -1.49 12.06 -17.00
C LEU A 50 -1.00 11.61 -18.37
N GLY A 51 -1.42 10.43 -18.81
CA GLY A 51 -1.26 9.96 -20.18
C GLY A 51 -2.49 10.25 -21.00
N LEU A 52 -2.33 10.90 -22.14
CA LEU A 52 -3.41 11.32 -23.02
C LEU A 52 -3.18 10.81 -24.45
N LYS A 53 -4.23 10.37 -25.12
CA LYS A 53 -4.26 10.12 -26.57
C LYS A 53 -5.20 11.11 -27.24
N GLY A 54 -4.65 12.18 -27.83
CA GLY A 54 -5.41 13.39 -28.09
C GLY A 54 -5.92 13.99 -26.78
N THR A 55 -7.24 14.15 -26.62
CA THR A 55 -7.89 14.59 -25.38
C THR A 55 -8.32 13.44 -24.46
N THR A 56 -8.25 12.19 -24.94
CA THR A 56 -8.74 11.02 -24.21
C THR A 56 -7.71 10.55 -23.18
N PRO A 57 -8.05 10.45 -21.87
CA PRO A 57 -7.15 9.90 -20.87
C PRO A 57 -6.97 8.40 -21.06
N ILE A 58 -5.72 7.94 -21.00
CA ILE A 58 -5.37 6.52 -21.08
C ILE A 58 -4.90 5.96 -19.75
N GLY A 59 -4.43 6.82 -18.85
CA GLY A 59 -3.95 6.40 -17.55
C GLY A 59 -3.28 7.51 -16.77
N ILE A 60 -2.93 7.19 -15.54
CA ILE A 60 -2.20 8.06 -14.63
C ILE A 60 -0.98 7.35 -14.07
N TYR A 61 0.03 8.15 -13.70
CA TYR A 61 1.27 7.65 -13.12
C TYR A 61 1.75 8.58 -12.00
N PRO A 62 1.45 8.28 -10.73
CA PRO A 62 1.97 9.06 -9.61
C PRO A 62 3.43 8.71 -9.36
N LEU A 63 4.32 9.66 -9.61
CA LEU A 63 5.76 9.52 -9.40
C LEU A 63 6.24 10.49 -8.32
N PHE A 64 7.23 10.06 -7.55
CA PHE A 64 7.86 10.85 -6.50
C PHE A 64 9.36 10.93 -6.74
N LEU A 65 9.88 12.15 -6.89
CA LEU A 65 11.30 12.41 -7.04
C LEU A 65 11.93 12.72 -5.68
N GLN A 66 12.94 11.96 -5.30
CA GLN A 66 13.85 12.29 -4.20
C GLN A 66 15.21 12.69 -4.77
N LYS A 67 15.70 13.84 -4.38
CA LYS A 67 17.06 14.28 -4.69
C LYS A 67 17.96 13.98 -3.47
N ARG A 68 19.05 13.25 -3.69
CA ARG A 68 20.04 12.96 -2.66
C ARG A 68 21.44 13.25 -3.22
N PHE A 69 22.09 14.30 -2.72
CA PHE A 69 23.35 14.77 -3.28
C PHE A 69 23.23 14.95 -4.79
N PHE A 70 24.00 14.22 -5.58
CA PHE A 70 23.99 14.27 -7.05
C PHE A 70 23.03 13.26 -7.69
N THR A 71 22.25 12.53 -6.89
CA THR A 71 21.38 11.46 -7.42
C THR A 71 19.90 11.88 -7.42
N ARG A 72 19.21 11.48 -8.49
CA ARG A 72 17.77 11.67 -8.69
C ARG A 72 17.08 10.30 -8.69
N LEU A 73 16.35 10.01 -7.62
CA LEU A 73 15.70 8.73 -7.38
C LEU A 73 14.20 8.90 -7.56
N VAL A 74 13.61 8.12 -8.45
CA VAL A 74 12.17 8.18 -8.76
C VAL A 74 11.49 6.95 -8.18
N PHE A 75 10.34 7.16 -7.55
CA PHE A 75 9.60 6.11 -6.88
C PHE A 75 8.09 6.21 -7.12
N SER A 76 7.44 5.06 -7.12
CA SER A 76 5.99 4.92 -7.03
C SER A 76 5.65 3.63 -6.27
N PRO A 77 5.47 3.69 -4.94
CA PRO A 77 5.55 4.81 -3.99
C PRO A 77 6.99 5.11 -3.52
N PRO A 78 7.22 6.30 -2.88
CA PRO A 78 8.51 6.64 -2.31
C PRO A 78 8.79 5.84 -1.02
N PRO A 79 10.07 5.64 -0.66
CA PRO A 79 10.43 5.08 0.63
C PRO A 79 9.81 5.90 1.78
N ARG A 80 9.46 5.22 2.86
CA ARG A 80 8.88 5.82 4.07
C ARG A 80 7.43 6.33 3.92
N ALA A 81 6.77 6.08 2.79
CA ALA A 81 5.37 6.43 2.59
C ALA A 81 4.40 5.51 3.34
N VAL A 82 4.91 4.40 3.93
CA VAL A 82 4.07 3.35 4.54
C VAL A 82 3.05 2.79 3.54
N LEU A 83 3.46 2.70 2.28
CA LEU A 83 2.69 2.15 1.18
C LEU A 83 3.47 1.00 0.57
N LEU A 84 2.80 -0.13 0.34
CA LEU A 84 3.41 -1.27 -0.32
C LEU A 84 3.49 -1.05 -1.84
N TYR A 85 2.44 -0.48 -2.40
CA TYR A 85 2.23 -0.34 -3.84
C TYR A 85 1.57 1.01 -4.18
N LEU A 86 1.73 1.40 -5.42
CA LEU A 86 1.13 2.56 -6.07
C LEU A 86 1.10 2.27 -7.59
N GLY A 87 2.08 2.76 -8.36
CA GLY A 87 2.26 2.42 -9.77
C GLY A 87 1.27 3.09 -10.72
N PRO A 88 1.23 2.65 -11.98
CA PRO A 88 0.31 3.19 -12.96
C PRO A 88 -1.10 2.68 -12.77
N LEU A 89 -2.07 3.51 -13.13
CA LEU A 89 -3.45 3.11 -13.40
C LEU A 89 -3.78 3.34 -14.85
N LEU A 90 -4.34 2.33 -15.51
CA LEU A 90 -4.84 2.43 -16.88
C LEU A 90 -6.37 2.56 -16.85
N VAL A 91 -6.91 3.47 -17.65
CA VAL A 91 -8.34 3.74 -17.70
C VAL A 91 -9.03 2.68 -18.55
N SER A 92 -10.16 2.16 -18.06
CA SER A 92 -10.96 1.15 -18.76
C SER A 92 -10.18 -0.06 -19.28
N TYR A 93 -9.06 -0.38 -18.64
CA TYR A 93 -8.11 -1.41 -19.08
C TYR A 93 -8.76 -2.79 -19.22
N ASP A 94 -9.66 -3.13 -18.31
CA ASP A 94 -10.43 -4.38 -18.27
C ASP A 94 -11.41 -4.52 -19.47
N LYS A 95 -11.86 -3.40 -20.03
CA LYS A 95 -12.80 -3.36 -21.16
C LYS A 95 -12.12 -3.46 -22.53
N LEU A 96 -10.79 -3.35 -22.58
CA LEU A 96 -10.04 -3.36 -23.83
C LEU A 96 -9.69 -4.79 -24.25
N LYS A 97 -9.63 -5.04 -25.59
CA LYS A 97 -9.04 -6.26 -26.14
C LYS A 97 -7.55 -6.35 -25.79
N GLN A 98 -7.02 -7.56 -25.66
CA GLN A 98 -5.63 -7.81 -25.22
C GLN A 98 -4.59 -7.05 -26.05
N SER A 99 -4.69 -7.09 -27.39
CA SER A 99 -3.76 -6.35 -28.28
C SER A 99 -3.76 -4.85 -28.03
N LYS A 100 -4.92 -4.28 -27.67
CA LYS A 100 -5.05 -2.87 -27.35
C LYS A 100 -4.48 -2.53 -25.98
N ARG A 101 -4.68 -3.42 -24.98
CA ARG A 101 -4.07 -3.30 -23.66
C ARG A 101 -2.56 -3.22 -23.77
N GLU A 102 -1.95 -4.17 -24.48
CA GLU A 102 -0.51 -4.23 -24.68
C GLU A 102 0.03 -2.99 -25.38
N SER A 103 -0.58 -2.61 -26.52
CA SER A 103 -0.09 -1.46 -27.30
C SER A 103 -0.14 -0.15 -26.49
N ILE A 104 -1.24 0.10 -25.78
CA ILE A 104 -1.39 1.30 -24.96
C ILE A 104 -0.38 1.31 -23.82
N PHE A 105 -0.25 0.21 -23.08
CA PHE A 105 0.64 0.20 -21.94
C PHE A 105 2.11 0.30 -22.35
N VAL A 106 2.53 -0.39 -23.41
CA VAL A 106 3.90 -0.28 -23.94
C VAL A 106 4.20 1.15 -24.39
N GLU A 107 3.28 1.78 -25.13
CA GLU A 107 3.46 3.16 -25.60
C GLU A 107 3.53 4.14 -24.42
N PHE A 108 2.63 4.00 -23.43
CA PHE A 108 2.63 4.83 -22.23
C PHE A 108 3.94 4.68 -21.43
N GLN A 109 4.41 3.44 -21.25
CA GLN A 109 5.67 3.16 -20.55
C GLN A 109 6.89 3.70 -21.31
N LYS A 110 6.91 3.63 -22.66
CA LYS A 110 7.97 4.25 -23.47
C LYS A 110 7.98 5.77 -23.31
N LYS A 111 6.82 6.43 -23.40
CA LYS A 111 6.71 7.88 -23.19
C LYS A 111 7.14 8.30 -21.78
N LEU A 112 6.76 7.51 -20.76
CA LEU A 112 7.24 7.75 -19.41
C LEU A 112 8.77 7.65 -19.31
N ASN A 113 9.39 6.66 -19.96
CA ASN A 113 10.83 6.50 -19.95
C ASN A 113 11.57 7.67 -20.67
N GLU A 114 10.99 8.17 -21.77
CA GLU A 114 11.48 9.39 -22.45
C GLU A 114 11.44 10.57 -21.48
N PHE A 115 10.30 10.82 -20.81
CA PHE A 115 10.14 11.89 -19.83
C PHE A 115 11.11 11.75 -18.64
N LEU A 116 11.25 10.55 -18.11
CA LEU A 116 12.18 10.28 -17.00
C LEU A 116 13.63 10.59 -17.40
N LYS A 117 14.00 10.28 -18.65
CA LYS A 117 15.37 10.51 -19.17
C LYS A 117 15.62 11.98 -19.49
N SER A 118 14.71 12.65 -20.21
CA SER A 118 14.89 14.03 -20.68
C SER A 118 14.65 15.08 -19.57
N GLU A 119 13.51 14.98 -18.89
CA GLU A 119 13.06 16.00 -17.93
C GLU A 119 13.57 15.74 -16.52
N ILE A 120 13.42 14.49 -16.04
CA ILE A 120 13.80 14.14 -14.66
C ILE A 120 15.30 13.88 -14.56
N LYS A 121 15.93 13.30 -15.63
CA LYS A 121 17.33 12.85 -15.64
C LYS A 121 17.63 11.92 -14.46
N TYR A 122 16.81 10.88 -14.33
CA TYR A 122 16.86 9.93 -13.22
C TYR A 122 18.14 9.10 -13.21
N ASN A 123 18.53 8.67 -12.02
CA ASN A 123 19.59 7.67 -11.82
C ASN A 123 19.02 6.29 -11.50
N TYR A 124 17.93 6.26 -10.77
CA TYR A 124 17.20 5.05 -10.40
C TYR A 124 15.70 5.31 -10.40
N VAL A 125 14.93 4.34 -10.86
CA VAL A 125 13.47 4.33 -10.77
C VAL A 125 12.98 2.99 -10.25
N ARG A 126 12.04 3.04 -9.29
CA ARG A 126 11.32 1.88 -8.79
C ARG A 126 9.82 2.16 -8.77
N ILE A 127 9.08 1.25 -9.39
CA ILE A 127 7.63 1.30 -9.53
C ILE A 127 7.07 0.02 -8.93
N ARG A 128 6.08 0.15 -8.07
CA ARG A 128 5.37 -0.97 -7.45
C ARG A 128 3.91 -0.90 -7.85
N THR A 129 3.44 -1.88 -8.60
CA THR A 129 2.06 -1.90 -9.13
C THR A 129 1.04 -2.25 -8.05
N SER A 130 -0.21 -1.89 -8.26
CA SER A 130 -1.31 -2.32 -7.38
C SER A 130 -1.55 -3.83 -7.47
N PRO A 131 -2.15 -4.45 -6.44
CA PRO A 131 -2.59 -5.85 -6.50
C PRO A 131 -3.51 -6.11 -7.69
N ARG A 132 -3.38 -7.31 -8.27
CA ARG A 132 -4.10 -7.74 -9.50
C ARG A 132 -3.70 -7.01 -10.78
N PHE A 133 -2.65 -6.21 -10.76
CA PHE A 133 -2.04 -5.68 -11.96
C PHE A 133 -1.19 -6.80 -12.59
N ILE A 134 -1.77 -7.54 -13.55
CA ILE A 134 -1.22 -8.82 -14.00
C ILE A 134 -0.19 -8.73 -15.11
N ASP A 135 -0.16 -7.65 -15.90
CA ASP A 135 0.73 -7.55 -17.06
C ASP A 135 1.97 -6.72 -16.77
N ALA A 136 3.05 -7.39 -16.38
CA ALA A 136 4.36 -6.76 -16.16
C ALA A 136 5.26 -6.71 -17.39
N ARG A 137 4.86 -7.31 -18.53
CA ARG A 137 5.67 -7.40 -19.75
C ARG A 137 6.10 -6.04 -20.31
N PRO A 138 5.26 -4.98 -20.31
CA PRO A 138 5.69 -3.66 -20.76
C PRO A 138 6.86 -3.08 -19.98
N PHE A 139 6.99 -3.40 -18.68
CA PHE A 139 8.17 -3.04 -17.91
C PHE A 139 9.41 -3.81 -18.41
N LEU A 140 9.28 -5.13 -18.59
CA LEU A 140 10.38 -5.97 -19.10
C LEU A 140 10.85 -5.49 -20.47
N TRP A 141 9.93 -5.26 -21.40
CA TRP A 141 10.22 -4.82 -22.78
C TRP A 141 10.83 -3.42 -22.85
N THR A 142 10.66 -2.63 -21.80
CA THR A 142 11.27 -1.29 -21.69
C THR A 142 12.48 -1.25 -20.77
N GLY A 143 13.04 -2.41 -20.43
CA GLY A 143 14.34 -2.57 -19.77
C GLY A 143 14.32 -2.45 -18.23
N TYR A 144 13.18 -2.73 -17.59
CA TYR A 144 13.10 -2.88 -16.14
C TYR A 144 13.41 -4.32 -15.72
N ARG A 145 14.05 -4.47 -14.58
CA ARG A 145 14.01 -5.72 -13.82
C ARG A 145 12.67 -5.76 -13.06
N VAL A 146 11.97 -6.88 -13.16
CA VAL A 146 10.67 -7.06 -12.52
C VAL A 146 10.72 -8.22 -11.54
N GLU A 147 10.19 -8.00 -10.35
CA GLU A 147 10.07 -9.01 -9.30
C GLU A 147 8.59 -9.14 -8.89
N PRO A 148 8.05 -10.37 -8.80
CA PRO A 148 6.71 -10.60 -8.26
C PRO A 148 6.71 -10.41 -6.75
N LEU A 149 5.67 -9.77 -6.22
CA LEU A 149 5.42 -9.58 -4.81
C LEU A 149 3.95 -9.94 -4.52
N TYR A 150 3.62 -10.18 -3.27
CA TYR A 150 2.31 -10.69 -2.90
C TYR A 150 1.70 -9.91 -1.74
N THR A 151 0.38 -9.85 -1.73
CA THR A 151 -0.43 -9.45 -0.59
C THR A 151 -1.50 -10.51 -0.31
N TYR A 152 -2.10 -10.45 0.86
CA TYR A 152 -3.17 -11.35 1.27
C TYR A 152 -4.52 -10.66 1.16
N ILE A 153 -5.48 -11.28 0.47
CA ILE A 153 -6.85 -10.78 0.32
C ILE A 153 -7.84 -11.88 0.75
N ILE A 154 -8.76 -11.53 1.63
CA ILE A 154 -9.88 -12.39 2.02
C ILE A 154 -11.11 -11.93 1.23
N ASP A 155 -11.76 -12.84 0.52
CA ASP A 155 -13.10 -12.60 -0.03
C ASP A 155 -14.12 -12.60 1.11
N ILE A 156 -14.70 -11.42 1.38
CA ILE A 156 -15.72 -11.24 2.40
C ILE A 156 -17.12 -11.02 1.80
N SER A 157 -17.26 -11.21 0.50
CA SER A 157 -18.53 -10.97 -0.23
C SER A 157 -19.69 -11.85 0.23
N LYS A 158 -19.37 -13.04 0.79
CA LYS A 158 -20.34 -14.03 1.28
C LYS A 158 -20.75 -13.83 2.75
N GLY A 159 -20.25 -12.77 3.39
CA GLY A 159 -20.58 -12.41 4.77
C GLY A 159 -19.69 -13.08 5.83
N SER A 160 -19.79 -12.55 7.05
CA SER A 160 -18.90 -12.88 8.16
C SER A 160 -18.96 -14.35 8.60
N GLU A 161 -20.11 -14.99 8.52
CA GLU A 161 -20.25 -16.42 8.90
C GLU A 161 -19.41 -17.33 8.01
N GLN A 162 -19.43 -17.10 6.68
CA GLN A 162 -18.64 -17.90 5.76
C GLN A 162 -17.14 -17.64 5.93
N VAL A 163 -16.75 -16.38 6.15
CA VAL A 163 -15.35 -16.02 6.43
C VAL A 163 -14.87 -16.69 7.71
N TRP A 164 -15.68 -16.69 8.78
CA TRP A 164 -15.37 -17.36 10.03
C TRP A 164 -15.14 -18.87 9.86
N LYS A 165 -16.01 -19.55 9.10
CA LYS A 165 -15.86 -20.97 8.81
C LYS A 165 -14.55 -21.30 8.09
N ASN A 166 -14.07 -20.40 7.24
CA ASN A 166 -12.85 -20.56 6.46
C ASN A 166 -11.56 -20.36 7.28
N PHE A 167 -11.61 -19.72 8.44
CA PHE A 167 -10.43 -19.53 9.30
C PHE A 167 -9.89 -20.88 9.82
N ASN A 168 -8.58 -20.96 10.04
CA ASN A 168 -7.99 -22.09 10.72
C ASN A 168 -8.67 -22.33 12.07
N LYS A 169 -8.85 -23.64 12.41
CA LYS A 169 -9.48 -24.03 13.67
C LYS A 169 -8.81 -23.36 14.88
N GLN A 170 -7.48 -23.32 14.90
CA GLN A 170 -6.73 -22.72 16.02
C GLN A 170 -7.05 -21.25 16.21
N VAL A 171 -7.06 -20.42 15.14
CA VAL A 171 -7.36 -18.99 15.29
C VAL A 171 -8.78 -18.74 15.78
N ARG A 172 -9.76 -19.57 15.36
CA ARG A 172 -11.12 -19.50 15.89
C ARG A 172 -11.19 -19.83 17.39
N MET A 173 -10.41 -20.81 17.84
CA MET A 173 -10.31 -21.16 19.26
C MET A 173 -9.64 -20.02 20.05
N ASP A 174 -8.57 -19.44 19.53
CA ASP A 174 -7.83 -18.34 20.15
C ASP A 174 -8.70 -17.08 20.29
N ILE A 175 -9.47 -16.73 19.25
CA ILE A 175 -10.43 -15.63 19.27
C ILE A 175 -11.52 -15.87 20.33
N ASN A 176 -12.12 -17.06 20.35
CA ASN A 176 -13.18 -17.38 21.31
C ASN A 176 -12.65 -17.41 22.75
N LYS A 177 -11.44 -17.90 22.98
CA LYS A 177 -10.77 -17.84 24.27
C LYS A 177 -10.55 -16.39 24.69
N THR A 178 -9.98 -15.56 23.82
CA THR A 178 -9.68 -14.16 24.07
C THR A 178 -10.95 -13.36 24.44
N LYS A 179 -12.07 -13.63 23.79
CA LYS A 179 -13.38 -13.05 24.17
C LYS A 179 -13.81 -13.46 25.57
N ARG A 180 -13.68 -14.74 25.93
CA ARG A 180 -14.07 -15.26 27.27
C ARG A 180 -13.20 -14.68 28.38
N GLU A 181 -11.92 -14.43 28.09
CA GLU A 181 -10.98 -13.78 29.03
C GLU A 181 -11.27 -12.28 29.23
N GLY A 182 -12.25 -11.71 28.52
CA GLY A 182 -12.75 -10.36 28.74
C GLY A 182 -12.11 -9.28 27.87
N VAL A 183 -11.35 -9.63 26.83
CA VAL A 183 -10.90 -8.64 25.85
C VAL A 183 -12.08 -8.14 25.04
N LYS A 184 -12.26 -6.82 24.97
CA LYS A 184 -13.30 -6.13 24.20
C LYS A 184 -12.66 -5.38 23.04
N VAL A 185 -13.32 -5.37 21.90
CA VAL A 185 -12.89 -4.56 20.73
C VAL A 185 -13.89 -3.46 20.49
N LYS A 186 -13.38 -2.25 20.28
CA LYS A 186 -14.18 -1.06 19.95
C LYS A 186 -13.59 -0.28 18.80
N GLU A 187 -14.37 0.59 18.21
CA GLU A 187 -13.85 1.63 17.31
C GLU A 187 -13.01 2.62 18.12
N GLY A 188 -11.79 2.89 17.62
CA GLY A 188 -10.83 3.75 18.30
C GLY A 188 -10.97 5.22 17.90
N SER A 189 -10.38 6.09 18.71
CA SER A 189 -10.33 7.54 18.57
C SER A 189 -8.98 8.03 18.03
N ILE A 190 -8.84 9.34 17.88
CA ILE A 190 -7.57 10.01 17.57
C ILE A 190 -6.51 9.78 18.67
N ASP A 191 -6.94 9.60 19.92
CA ASP A 191 -6.01 9.33 21.03
C ASP A 191 -5.48 7.89 20.97
N ASP A 192 -6.31 6.94 20.57
CA ASP A 192 -5.88 5.58 20.29
C ASP A 192 -4.88 5.55 19.12
N LEU A 193 -5.05 6.39 18.10
CA LEU A 193 -4.10 6.52 17.01
C LEU A 193 -2.72 6.99 17.49
N LYS A 194 -2.66 7.86 18.50
CA LYS A 194 -1.39 8.28 19.14
C LYS A 194 -0.70 7.10 19.82
N PHE A 195 -1.47 6.29 20.55
CA PHE A 195 -0.97 5.07 21.18
C PHE A 195 -0.42 4.09 20.13
N LEU A 196 -1.17 3.85 19.04
CA LEU A 196 -0.75 3.01 17.92
C LEU A 196 0.58 3.48 17.31
N SER A 197 0.68 4.78 17.03
CA SER A 197 1.87 5.40 16.45
C SER A 197 3.11 5.19 17.32
N LYS A 198 2.99 5.39 18.64
CA LYS A 198 4.06 5.17 19.61
C LYS A 198 4.48 3.70 19.68
N SER A 199 3.53 2.79 19.72
CA SER A 199 3.77 1.35 19.78
C SER A 199 4.49 0.84 18.52
N ILE A 200 4.12 1.33 17.33
CA ILE A 200 4.78 1.02 16.06
C ILE A 200 6.22 1.56 16.06
N ALA A 201 6.43 2.80 16.51
CA ALA A 201 7.75 3.41 16.59
C ALA A 201 8.70 2.63 17.52
N ASN A 202 8.21 2.24 18.70
CA ASN A 202 8.96 1.42 19.65
C ASN A 202 9.35 0.07 19.04
N ARG A 203 8.42 -0.56 18.30
CA ARG A 203 8.70 -1.84 17.64
C ARG A 203 9.81 -1.73 16.59
N PHE A 204 9.87 -0.65 15.83
CA PHE A 204 10.98 -0.43 14.90
C PHE A 204 12.32 -0.29 15.64
N ILE A 205 12.34 0.40 16.79
CA ILE A 205 13.55 0.51 17.63
C ILE A 205 14.01 -0.87 18.12
N GLU A 206 13.10 -1.68 18.66
CA GLU A 206 13.38 -3.05 19.13
C GLU A 206 13.95 -3.95 18.02
N GLN A 207 13.59 -3.69 16.76
CA GLN A 207 14.10 -4.40 15.59
C GLN A 207 15.42 -3.82 15.04
N GLY A 208 16.05 -2.87 15.74
CA GLY A 208 17.31 -2.24 15.33
C GLY A 208 17.14 -1.15 14.25
N PHE A 209 15.92 -0.76 13.90
CA PHE A 209 15.70 0.33 12.96
C PHE A 209 15.68 1.68 13.68
N ARG A 210 16.13 2.73 12.99
CA ARG A 210 15.95 4.09 13.51
C ARG A 210 14.47 4.40 13.64
N SER A 211 14.04 4.78 14.84
CA SER A 211 12.68 5.25 15.08
C SER A 211 12.33 6.40 14.16
N ARG A 212 11.12 6.36 13.67
CA ARG A 212 10.50 7.49 12.97
C ARG A 212 9.17 7.81 13.63
N ASP A 213 8.99 9.06 13.97
CA ASP A 213 7.68 9.55 14.38
C ASP A 213 6.74 9.63 13.16
N TYR A 214 5.81 8.68 13.08
CA TYR A 214 4.75 8.66 12.06
C TYR A 214 3.50 9.44 12.50
N ARG A 215 3.50 10.03 13.70
CA ARG A 215 2.32 10.65 14.28
C ARG A 215 1.70 11.71 13.36
N ARG A 216 2.49 12.69 12.94
CA ARG A 216 2.00 13.77 12.05
C ARG A 216 1.46 13.23 10.72
N TYR A 217 2.08 12.18 10.19
CA TYR A 217 1.61 11.52 8.98
C TYR A 217 0.26 10.86 9.20
N LEU A 218 0.12 10.10 10.28
CA LEU A 218 -1.13 9.43 10.65
C LEU A 218 -2.25 10.43 10.98
N ASP A 219 -1.92 11.53 11.68
CA ASP A 219 -2.86 12.62 11.98
C ASP A 219 -3.41 13.25 10.68
N ASP A 220 -2.55 13.51 9.70
CA ASP A 220 -2.99 14.06 8.41
C ASP A 220 -3.85 13.05 7.62
N VAL A 221 -3.52 11.76 7.64
CA VAL A 221 -4.35 10.72 7.01
C VAL A 221 -5.69 10.58 7.74
N TYR A 222 -5.69 10.58 9.07
CA TYR A 222 -6.92 10.56 9.86
C TYR A 222 -7.83 11.74 9.50
N LYS A 223 -7.33 12.98 9.60
CA LYS A 223 -8.10 14.19 9.27
C LYS A 223 -8.63 14.20 7.83
N ALA A 224 -7.90 13.54 6.93
CA ALA A 224 -8.26 13.51 5.52
C ALA A 224 -9.36 12.51 5.19
N PHE A 225 -9.43 11.38 5.90
CA PHE A 225 -10.19 10.22 5.48
C PHE A 225 -11.15 9.63 6.54
N HIS A 226 -11.02 10.00 7.81
CA HIS A 226 -11.95 9.59 8.87
C HIS A 226 -13.23 10.45 8.81
N PRO A 227 -14.42 9.88 9.10
CA PRO A 227 -14.66 8.46 9.38
C PRO A 227 -14.91 7.59 8.12
N GLU A 228 -15.10 8.18 6.96
CA GLU A 228 -15.64 7.46 5.78
C GLU A 228 -14.69 6.39 5.23
N LYS A 229 -13.38 6.73 5.15
CA LYS A 229 -12.37 5.90 4.48
C LYS A 229 -11.22 5.48 5.39
N PHE A 230 -11.25 5.89 6.64
CA PHE A 230 -10.25 5.54 7.65
C PHE A 230 -10.94 5.10 8.93
N ARG A 231 -10.62 3.91 9.44
CA ARG A 231 -11.15 3.37 10.69
C ARG A 231 -10.02 2.91 11.59
N ILE A 232 -10.28 2.95 12.89
CA ILE A 232 -9.38 2.47 13.94
C ILE A 232 -10.13 1.42 14.73
N PHE A 233 -9.51 0.28 15.01
CA PHE A 233 -10.03 -0.73 15.93
C PHE A 233 -8.99 -0.96 17.03
N VAL A 234 -9.44 -0.95 18.27
CA VAL A 234 -8.58 -1.20 19.45
C VAL A 234 -9.18 -2.27 20.33
N GLY A 235 -8.32 -3.09 20.91
CA GLY A 235 -8.67 -4.06 21.94
C GLY A 235 -8.36 -3.51 23.32
N GLU A 236 -9.31 -3.65 24.24
CA GLU A 236 -9.16 -3.30 25.66
C GLU A 236 -9.21 -4.55 26.52
N TYR A 237 -8.34 -4.59 27.52
CA TYR A 237 -8.30 -5.62 28.55
C TYR A 237 -7.96 -4.98 29.88
N ASN A 238 -8.78 -5.23 30.91
CA ASN A 238 -8.63 -4.63 32.24
C ASN A 238 -8.48 -3.08 32.24
N GLY A 239 -9.19 -2.42 31.33
CA GLY A 239 -9.16 -0.95 31.19
C GLY A 239 -7.98 -0.39 30.39
N GLU A 240 -7.08 -1.23 29.90
CA GLU A 240 -5.92 -0.82 29.11
C GLU A 240 -6.05 -1.22 27.63
N THR A 241 -5.50 -0.40 26.73
CA THR A 241 -5.40 -0.73 25.31
C THR A 241 -4.28 -1.74 25.10
N VAL A 242 -4.63 -2.95 24.65
CA VAL A 242 -3.71 -4.08 24.47
C VAL A 242 -3.38 -4.40 23.02
N GLY A 243 -3.97 -3.71 22.08
CA GLY A 243 -3.73 -3.90 20.65
C GLY A 243 -4.58 -2.97 19.80
N GLY A 244 -4.33 -2.95 18.51
CA GLY A 244 -5.15 -2.19 17.57
C GLY A 244 -4.64 -2.23 16.14
N LEU A 245 -5.48 -1.76 15.23
CA LEU A 245 -5.16 -1.62 13.83
C LEU A 245 -5.90 -0.45 13.20
N THR A 246 -5.44 -0.04 12.02
CA THR A 246 -6.12 0.94 11.19
C THR A 246 -6.51 0.31 9.87
N LEU A 247 -7.70 0.66 9.38
CA LEU A 247 -8.16 0.32 8.04
C LEU A 247 -8.17 1.55 7.14
N LEU A 248 -7.79 1.35 5.90
CA LEU A 248 -8.06 2.26 4.79
C LEU A 248 -9.07 1.60 3.87
N CYS A 249 -10.20 2.26 3.67
CA CYS A 249 -11.33 1.74 2.93
C CYS A 249 -11.53 2.49 1.63
N TYR A 250 -11.61 1.77 0.50
CA TYR A 250 -11.81 2.38 -0.79
C TYR A 250 -12.51 1.43 -1.75
N LYS A 251 -13.53 1.92 -2.45
CA LYS A 251 -14.38 1.10 -3.33
C LYS A 251 -14.95 -0.10 -2.55
N LYS A 252 -14.60 -1.31 -2.99
CA LYS A 252 -15.09 -2.56 -2.39
C LYS A 252 -14.13 -3.21 -1.41
N ARG A 253 -13.00 -2.54 -1.06
CA ARG A 253 -11.93 -3.11 -0.26
C ARG A 253 -11.70 -2.33 1.03
N ALA A 254 -11.64 -3.06 2.14
CA ALA A 254 -11.06 -2.60 3.40
C ALA A 254 -9.65 -3.18 3.52
N SER A 255 -8.64 -2.33 3.71
CA SER A 255 -7.24 -2.75 3.79
C SER A 255 -6.70 -2.48 5.19
N LEU A 256 -6.23 -3.52 5.89
CA LEU A 256 -5.48 -3.39 7.14
C LEU A 256 -4.16 -2.70 6.83
N TRP A 257 -4.10 -1.39 7.11
CA TRP A 257 -2.96 -0.57 6.72
C TRP A 257 -1.83 -0.59 7.74
N MET A 258 -2.16 -0.44 9.01
CA MET A 258 -1.18 -0.50 10.10
C MET A 258 -1.79 -1.28 11.27
N GLY A 259 -0.97 -2.06 11.94
CA GLY A 259 -1.37 -2.81 13.11
C GLY A 259 -0.30 -2.76 14.19
N ILE A 260 -0.70 -2.96 15.45
CA ILE A 260 0.22 -3.07 16.57
C ILE A 260 0.89 -4.43 16.58
N PRO A 261 2.17 -4.47 16.97
CA PRO A 261 2.89 -5.70 17.19
C PRO A 261 2.28 -6.52 18.35
N LYS A 262 2.74 -7.77 18.42
CA LYS A 262 2.37 -8.76 19.44
C LYS A 262 2.34 -8.16 20.85
N THR A 263 1.25 -8.39 21.56
CA THR A 263 1.14 -8.12 22.99
C THR A 263 1.69 -9.31 23.80
N ASP A 264 2.30 -9.03 24.95
CA ASP A 264 2.88 -10.07 25.81
C ASP A 264 1.86 -10.68 26.80
N LEU A 265 0.59 -10.74 26.42
CA LEU A 265 -0.47 -11.38 27.20
C LEU A 265 -0.38 -12.89 27.00
N LYS A 266 0.06 -13.62 28.04
CA LYS A 266 0.24 -15.07 28.00
C LYS A 266 -1.11 -15.80 27.77
N GLY A 267 -1.23 -16.48 26.63
CA GLY A 267 -2.41 -17.27 26.28
C GLY A 267 -3.66 -16.49 25.87
N ILE A 268 -3.53 -15.18 25.70
CA ILE A 268 -4.57 -14.28 25.17
C ILE A 268 -4.05 -13.66 23.88
N TYR A 269 -4.89 -13.58 22.84
CA TYR A 269 -4.50 -13.18 21.48
C TYR A 269 -5.30 -11.98 20.97
N PRO A 270 -5.11 -10.77 21.55
CA PRO A 270 -5.93 -9.60 21.22
C PRO A 270 -5.91 -9.25 19.73
N ASN A 271 -4.74 -9.36 19.08
CA ASN A 271 -4.62 -9.03 17.65
C ASN A 271 -5.48 -9.91 16.74
N ASP A 272 -5.67 -11.19 17.11
CA ASP A 272 -6.53 -12.10 16.35
C ASP A 272 -8.00 -11.66 16.44
N LEU A 273 -8.41 -11.31 17.66
CA LEU A 273 -9.77 -10.82 17.90
C LEU A 273 -10.00 -9.47 17.21
N ILE A 274 -9.03 -8.54 17.27
CA ILE A 274 -9.16 -7.23 16.64
C ILE A 274 -9.27 -7.36 15.11
N VAL A 275 -8.44 -8.22 14.49
CA VAL A 275 -8.53 -8.50 13.05
C VAL A 275 -9.89 -9.09 12.72
N TRP A 276 -10.39 -10.05 13.50
CA TRP A 276 -11.71 -10.65 13.28
C TRP A 276 -12.84 -9.61 13.37
N GLU A 277 -12.88 -8.81 14.42
CA GLU A 277 -13.94 -7.80 14.60
C GLU A 277 -13.88 -6.73 13.49
N SER A 278 -12.69 -6.36 13.02
CA SER A 278 -12.55 -5.44 11.89
C SER A 278 -13.00 -6.08 10.54
N ILE A 279 -12.78 -7.38 10.34
CA ILE A 279 -13.32 -8.12 9.18
C ILE A 279 -14.85 -8.17 9.25
N LYS A 280 -15.41 -8.49 10.42
CA LYS A 280 -16.85 -8.55 10.64
C LYS A 280 -17.50 -7.18 10.33
N TRP A 281 -16.93 -6.10 10.86
CA TRP A 281 -17.36 -4.75 10.53
C TRP A 281 -17.31 -4.47 9.02
N ALA A 282 -16.25 -4.89 8.33
CA ALA A 282 -16.12 -4.69 6.88
C ALA A 282 -17.20 -5.45 6.10
N CYS A 283 -17.56 -6.68 6.52
CA CYS A 283 -18.68 -7.42 5.95
C CYS A 283 -20.01 -6.67 6.13
N GLU A 284 -20.30 -6.23 7.35
CA GLU A 284 -21.52 -5.51 7.73
C GLU A 284 -21.62 -4.16 7.01
N SER A 285 -20.48 -3.51 6.75
CA SER A 285 -20.37 -2.25 5.99
C SER A 285 -20.46 -2.44 4.47
N GLY A 286 -20.63 -3.67 3.97
CA GLY A 286 -20.87 -3.96 2.55
C GLY A 286 -19.61 -4.08 1.68
N TYR A 287 -18.40 -4.07 2.27
CA TYR A 287 -17.17 -4.36 1.55
C TYR A 287 -17.17 -5.82 1.03
N LYS A 288 -16.39 -6.06 -0.02
CA LYS A 288 -16.31 -7.38 -0.67
C LYS A 288 -14.96 -8.05 -0.46
N GLU A 289 -13.96 -7.27 -0.11
CA GLU A 289 -12.59 -7.72 0.08
C GLU A 289 -12.02 -7.12 1.35
N TYR A 290 -11.26 -7.94 2.08
CA TYR A 290 -10.44 -7.50 3.19
C TYR A 290 -8.99 -7.84 2.90
N GLU A 291 -8.13 -6.83 2.78
CA GLU A 291 -6.72 -7.02 2.51
C GLU A 291 -5.91 -6.96 3.81
N ILE A 292 -5.21 -8.07 4.11
CA ILE A 292 -4.18 -8.08 5.15
C ILE A 292 -2.86 -7.79 4.45
N MET A 293 -2.51 -6.50 4.36
CA MET A 293 -1.38 -6.03 3.55
C MET A 293 -0.08 -6.75 3.88
N ASP A 294 0.76 -6.96 2.84
CA ASP A 294 2.09 -7.54 2.92
C ASP A 294 2.13 -9.05 3.25
N ALA A 295 2.46 -9.84 2.23
CA ALA A 295 2.80 -11.25 2.35
C ALA A 295 4.34 -11.46 2.26
N GLY A 296 5.11 -10.52 2.83
CA GLY A 296 6.56 -10.42 2.70
C GLY A 296 7.37 -11.53 3.36
N ASP A 297 8.66 -11.28 3.55
CA ASP A 297 9.65 -12.31 3.90
C ASP A 297 9.69 -12.68 5.39
N ASP A 298 9.08 -11.89 6.28
CA ASP A 298 9.06 -12.20 7.72
C ASP A 298 8.17 -13.43 8.00
N PRO A 299 8.75 -14.58 8.40
CA PRO A 299 8.00 -15.81 8.66
C PRO A 299 6.93 -15.67 9.73
N ARG A 300 7.14 -14.82 10.73
CA ARG A 300 6.19 -14.59 11.84
C ARG A 300 4.96 -13.83 11.33
N LEU A 301 5.17 -12.80 10.51
CA LEU A 301 4.06 -12.05 9.91
C LEU A 301 3.29 -12.90 8.92
N ARG A 302 3.97 -13.71 8.09
CA ARG A 302 3.30 -14.67 7.19
C ARG A 302 2.45 -15.67 7.97
N HIS A 303 3.01 -16.27 9.03
CA HIS A 303 2.28 -17.21 9.90
C HIS A 303 1.05 -16.54 10.52
N PHE A 304 1.21 -15.32 11.07
CA PHE A 304 0.09 -14.56 11.63
C PHE A 304 -1.02 -14.31 10.62
N LYS A 305 -0.67 -13.90 9.39
CA LYS A 305 -1.66 -13.50 8.38
C LYS A 305 -2.31 -14.71 7.69
N SER A 306 -1.54 -15.76 7.39
CA SER A 306 -2.03 -16.94 6.69
C SER A 306 -3.06 -17.75 7.48
N LYS A 307 -3.09 -17.66 8.82
CA LYS A 307 -4.07 -18.38 9.65
C LYS A 307 -5.53 -17.92 9.46
N PHE A 308 -5.73 -16.72 8.89
CA PHE A 308 -7.04 -16.23 8.47
C PHE A 308 -7.47 -16.76 7.09
N ASN A 309 -6.69 -17.67 6.50
CA ASN A 309 -6.92 -18.33 5.22
C ASN A 309 -7.22 -17.36 4.05
N PRO A 310 -6.37 -16.34 3.83
CA PRO A 310 -6.52 -15.44 2.70
C PRO A 310 -6.02 -16.06 1.39
N ASP A 311 -6.48 -15.52 0.26
CA ASP A 311 -5.90 -15.76 -1.05
C ASP A 311 -4.68 -14.88 -1.28
N LEU A 312 -3.70 -15.38 -2.06
CA LEU A 312 -2.57 -14.58 -2.53
C LEU A 312 -2.98 -13.71 -3.72
N SER A 313 -2.64 -12.44 -3.66
CA SER A 313 -2.80 -11.51 -4.77
C SER A 313 -1.46 -10.95 -5.21
N LEU A 314 -1.17 -11.11 -6.50
CA LEU A 314 0.09 -10.71 -7.13
C LEU A 314 0.14 -9.21 -7.41
N TRP A 315 1.31 -8.61 -7.24
CA TRP A 315 1.72 -7.31 -7.73
C TRP A 315 3.22 -7.33 -8.07
N TYR A 316 3.76 -6.26 -8.66
CA TYR A 316 5.12 -6.26 -9.15
C TYR A 316 5.93 -5.08 -8.64
N SER A 317 7.23 -5.32 -8.40
CA SER A 317 8.25 -4.29 -8.27
C SER A 317 9.07 -4.24 -9.55
N ALA A 318 9.03 -3.12 -10.26
CA ALA A 318 9.80 -2.88 -11.47
C ALA A 318 10.88 -1.83 -11.20
N GLU A 319 12.15 -2.17 -11.45
CA GLU A 319 13.30 -1.33 -11.16
C GLU A 319 14.17 -1.12 -12.39
N LYS A 320 14.70 0.10 -12.55
CA LYS A 320 15.61 0.45 -13.64
C LYS A 320 16.65 1.47 -13.20
N TYR A 321 17.88 1.27 -13.65
CA TYR A 321 18.99 2.20 -13.48
C TYR A 321 19.29 2.92 -14.78
N SER A 322 19.69 4.19 -14.73
CA SER A 322 20.06 4.95 -15.92
C SER A 322 21.37 4.48 -16.54
N SER A 323 22.26 3.90 -15.72
CA SER A 323 23.53 3.30 -16.19
C SER A 323 24.00 2.19 -15.27
N SER A 324 24.91 1.34 -15.77
CA SER A 324 25.56 0.25 -15.01
C SER A 324 26.39 0.76 -13.84
N ILE A 325 26.96 1.97 -13.94
CA ILE A 325 27.76 2.62 -12.88
C ILE A 325 26.88 2.86 -11.65
N TYR A 326 25.69 3.44 -11.82
CA TYR A 326 24.76 3.66 -10.72
C TYR A 326 24.27 2.36 -10.07
N LYS A 327 24.08 1.31 -10.87
CA LYS A 327 23.76 -0.03 -10.36
C LYS A 327 24.88 -0.60 -9.47
N GLY A 328 26.14 -0.39 -9.85
CA GLY A 328 27.31 -0.79 -9.08
C GLY A 328 27.44 -0.01 -7.77
N MET A 329 27.30 1.32 -7.82
CA MET A 329 27.37 2.19 -6.64
C MET A 329 26.32 1.83 -5.59
N GLU A 330 25.08 1.50 -5.99
CA GLU A 330 24.04 1.12 -5.05
C GLU A 330 24.34 -0.23 -4.38
N LYS A 331 24.86 -1.22 -5.11
CA LYS A 331 25.29 -2.49 -4.53
C LYS A 331 26.34 -2.28 -3.44
N VAL A 332 27.35 -1.45 -3.72
CA VAL A 332 28.38 -1.08 -2.75
C VAL A 332 27.76 -0.38 -1.54
N PHE A 333 26.84 0.58 -1.76
CA PHE A 333 26.20 1.32 -0.67
C PHE A 333 25.30 0.42 0.21
N ARG A 334 24.53 -0.50 -0.38
CA ARG A 334 23.74 -1.49 0.36
C ARG A 334 24.63 -2.46 1.17
N PHE A 335 25.78 -2.84 0.62
CA PHE A 335 26.76 -3.67 1.30
C PHE A 335 27.35 -2.95 2.53
N TYR A 336 27.74 -1.68 2.39
CA TYR A 336 28.22 -0.87 3.51
C TYR A 336 27.14 -0.65 4.58
N GLN A 337 25.88 -0.50 4.22
CA GLN A 337 24.79 -0.40 5.20
C GLN A 337 24.57 -1.70 5.97
N LYS A 338 24.74 -2.87 5.33
CA LYS A 338 24.67 -4.18 6.01
C LYS A 338 25.81 -4.43 7.00
N ILE A 339 26.97 -3.85 6.74
CA ILE A 339 28.15 -4.02 7.66
C ILE A 339 28.08 -3.06 8.85
N ARG A 340 27.35 -1.94 8.72
CA ARG A 340 27.25 -0.91 9.79
C ARG A 340 25.95 -0.97 10.60
N GLY A 341 25.04 -1.88 10.33
CA GLY A 341 23.84 -2.20 11.09
C GLY A 341 23.90 -3.60 11.64
#